data_040d11191f269a1c094d4906100fc33e
#
_entry.id   040d11191f269a1c094d4906100fc33e
#
_cell.length_a   1.000
_cell.length_b   1.000
_cell.length_c   1.000
_cell.angle_alpha   90.00
_cell.angle_beta   90.00
_cell.angle_gamma   90.00
#
_symmetry.space_group_name_H-M   'P 1'
#
loop_
_entity.id
_entity.type
_entity.pdbx_description
1 polymer ?
#
loop_
_entity_poly.entity_id
_entity_poly.type
_entity_poly.pdbx_seq_one_letter_code
_entity_poly.pdbx_strand_id
1 'polypeptide(L)'
;IQRLEYDQTIDSYKEDKIKSETELQRIRKEVSDIDKLISVQKEIILTEQKNVVNIDDAVNSINAELINLGIDNFKIVKYSDSLYHIAREDDSHQVFKSLSEGEKMIISFLYFVELCRGKQSANNITKKRIIVIDDPISSLSHIYVFNIGTLIQKEFLTPEAPYVQIFVLTHSLFFFYELISSSNKETKKMIKTFRVCKNVTGSNFQEMKIHEIQNDYQAYWYIIKDKNQPPALIANCMRNIIEYFFGFIEHLELSNVFSKPALADRKFQAFLRYINTGSHSRAHHIFDMKEFDYDIFREAFCLVFREAGYEKHYRKMIGEEN
;
A
#
# COMPACT_ATOMS: atom_id res chain seq x y z
N ILE A 1 -8.77 76.04 49.41
CA ILE A 1 -8.00 75.57 48.24
C ILE A 1 -7.94 74.03 48.24
N GLN A 2 -7.53 73.37 49.29
CA GLN A 2 -7.41 71.88 49.36
C GLN A 2 -8.76 71.18 49.11
N ARG A 3 -9.89 71.72 49.53
CA ARG A 3 -11.19 71.10 49.32
C ARG A 3 -11.61 71.09 47.86
N LEU A 4 -11.29 72.18 47.10
CA LEU A 4 -11.56 72.22 45.66
C LEU A 4 -10.78 71.21 44.82
N GLU A 5 -9.51 70.92 45.19
CA GLU A 5 -8.70 69.91 44.51
C GLU A 5 -9.27 68.52 44.72
N TYR A 6 -9.73 68.17 45.91
CA TYR A 6 -10.38 66.89 46.21
C TYR A 6 -11.70 66.75 45.43
N ASP A 7 -12.48 67.78 45.34
CA ASP A 7 -13.79 67.72 44.59
C ASP A 7 -13.54 67.50 43.11
N GLN A 8 -12.53 68.13 42.49
CA GLN A 8 -12.18 67.90 41.08
C GLN A 8 -11.69 66.48 40.85
N THR A 9 -10.90 65.91 41.75
CA THR A 9 -10.42 64.56 41.67
C THR A 9 -11.57 63.54 41.76
N ILE A 10 -12.53 63.80 42.66
CA ILE A 10 -13.69 62.94 42.85
C ILE A 10 -14.63 63.02 41.59
N ASP A 11 -14.81 64.16 40.99
CA ASP A 11 -15.64 64.31 39.80
C ASP A 11 -14.97 63.65 38.58
N SER A 12 -13.68 63.79 38.39
CA SER A 12 -12.92 63.07 37.38
C SER A 12 -13.02 61.53 37.57
N TYR A 13 -12.87 61.08 38.78
CA TYR A 13 -13.03 59.61 39.09
C TYR A 13 -14.43 59.10 38.77
N LYS A 14 -15.48 59.88 39.09
CA LYS A 14 -16.87 59.51 38.77
C LYS A 14 -17.09 59.40 37.26
N GLU A 15 -16.58 60.37 36.49
CA GLU A 15 -16.67 60.35 35.03
C GLU A 15 -15.96 59.17 34.43
N ASP A 16 -14.72 58.86 34.86
CA ASP A 16 -13.97 57.73 34.37
C ASP A 16 -14.60 56.38 34.77
N LYS A 17 -15.20 56.31 35.97
CA LYS A 17 -15.97 55.14 36.40
C LYS A 17 -17.19 54.91 35.51
N ILE A 18 -17.96 55.95 35.20
CA ILE A 18 -19.15 55.85 34.31
C ILE A 18 -18.70 55.40 32.90
N LYS A 19 -17.63 56.00 32.36
CA LYS A 19 -17.07 55.60 31.06
C LYS A 19 -16.66 54.11 31.04
N SER A 20 -15.94 53.69 32.07
CA SER A 20 -15.48 52.29 32.20
C SER A 20 -16.65 51.32 32.36
N GLU A 21 -17.66 51.67 33.13
CA GLU A 21 -18.86 50.83 33.30
C GLU A 21 -19.69 50.75 31.99
N THR A 22 -19.77 51.84 31.23
CA THR A 22 -20.44 51.85 29.94
C THR A 22 -19.71 50.97 28.92
N GLU A 23 -18.38 51.05 28.86
CA GLU A 23 -17.56 50.26 27.98
C GLU A 23 -17.61 48.78 28.34
N LEU A 24 -17.59 48.43 29.64
CA LEU A 24 -17.80 47.08 30.13
C LEU A 24 -19.15 46.50 29.72
N GLN A 25 -20.22 47.30 29.79
CA GLN A 25 -21.52 46.83 29.34
C GLN A 25 -21.55 46.60 27.83
N ARG A 26 -20.88 47.43 27.04
CA ARG A 26 -20.74 47.27 25.58
C ARG A 26 -20.04 45.98 25.25
N ILE A 27 -18.86 45.76 25.87
CA ILE A 27 -18.06 44.53 25.67
C ILE A 27 -18.82 43.26 26.08
N ARG A 28 -19.54 43.29 27.21
CA ARG A 28 -20.36 42.16 27.65
C ARG A 28 -21.46 41.81 26.66
N LYS A 29 -22.08 42.85 26.06
CA LYS A 29 -23.08 42.64 25.02
C LYS A 29 -22.46 42.01 23.76
N GLU A 30 -21.32 42.53 23.30
CA GLU A 30 -20.60 41.99 22.14
C GLU A 30 -20.21 40.53 22.37
N VAL A 31 -19.66 40.17 23.54
CA VAL A 31 -19.31 38.78 23.90
C VAL A 31 -20.57 37.89 23.86
N SER A 32 -21.69 38.36 24.45
CA SER A 32 -22.93 37.58 24.43
C SER A 32 -23.48 37.37 23.01
N ASP A 33 -23.35 38.35 22.12
CA ASP A 33 -23.82 38.24 20.75
C ASP A 33 -22.89 37.31 19.92
N ILE A 34 -21.58 37.35 20.17
CA ILE A 34 -20.61 36.37 19.58
C ILE A 34 -20.89 34.96 20.06
N ASP A 35 -21.16 34.73 21.35
CA ASP A 35 -21.50 33.40 21.90
C ASP A 35 -22.76 32.82 21.25
N LYS A 36 -23.77 33.65 21.00
CA LYS A 36 -24.97 33.25 20.26
C LYS A 36 -24.63 32.81 18.82
N LEU A 37 -23.80 33.61 18.13
CA LEU A 37 -23.36 33.24 16.77
C LEU A 37 -22.58 31.94 16.75
N ILE A 38 -21.67 31.73 17.69
CA ILE A 38 -20.94 30.47 17.86
C ILE A 38 -21.89 29.29 18.05
N SER A 39 -22.92 29.46 18.89
CA SER A 39 -23.91 28.40 19.15
C SER A 39 -24.70 28.06 17.89
N VAL A 40 -25.15 29.03 17.14
CA VAL A 40 -25.86 28.82 15.85
C VAL A 40 -24.95 28.13 14.83
N GLN A 41 -23.69 28.56 14.70
CA GLN A 41 -22.75 27.91 13.79
C GLN A 41 -22.45 26.44 14.19
N LYS A 42 -22.35 26.16 15.47
CA LYS A 42 -22.19 24.78 15.97
C LYS A 42 -23.39 23.89 15.60
N GLU A 43 -24.62 24.39 15.72
CA GLU A 43 -25.82 23.66 15.31
C GLU A 43 -25.86 23.42 13.79
N ILE A 44 -25.46 24.39 12.98
CA ILE A 44 -25.37 24.24 11.54
C ILE A 44 -24.34 23.17 11.19
N ILE A 45 -23.14 23.22 11.79
CA ILE A 45 -22.08 22.21 11.58
C ILE A 45 -22.58 20.82 11.94
N LEU A 46 -23.24 20.64 13.10
CA LEU A 46 -23.80 19.35 13.54
C LEU A 46 -24.86 18.84 12.57
N THR A 47 -25.71 19.72 12.05
CA THR A 47 -26.76 19.35 11.10
C THR A 47 -26.16 18.94 9.76
N GLU A 48 -25.20 19.69 9.26
CA GLU A 48 -24.51 19.35 8.01
C GLU A 48 -23.67 18.07 8.14
N GLN A 49 -23.01 17.84 9.27
CA GLN A 49 -22.31 16.57 9.55
C GLN A 49 -23.25 15.36 9.54
N LYS A 50 -24.46 15.48 10.12
CA LYS A 50 -25.49 14.43 10.05
C LYS A 50 -25.97 14.16 8.61
N ASN A 51 -25.96 15.18 7.77
CA ASN A 51 -26.39 15.06 6.36
C ASN A 51 -25.30 14.45 5.45
N VAL A 52 -24.01 14.52 5.86
CA VAL A 52 -22.87 14.08 5.02
C VAL A 52 -22.57 12.60 5.18
N VAL A 53 -22.72 12.02 6.38
CA VAL A 53 -22.49 10.60 6.65
C VAL A 53 -23.43 10.16 7.75
N ASN A 54 -24.13 9.03 7.53
CA ASN A 54 -24.72 8.32 8.66
C ASN A 54 -23.56 7.67 9.45
N ILE A 55 -23.06 8.39 10.44
CA ILE A 55 -21.82 8.05 11.16
C ILE A 55 -21.98 6.71 11.87
N ASP A 56 -23.15 6.39 12.38
CA ASP A 56 -23.38 5.11 13.04
C ASP A 56 -23.28 3.93 12.05
N ASP A 57 -23.78 4.08 10.81
CA ASP A 57 -23.64 3.08 9.76
C ASP A 57 -22.17 2.95 9.33
N ALA A 58 -21.44 4.06 9.20
CA ALA A 58 -20.02 4.04 8.87
C ALA A 58 -19.19 3.32 9.95
N VAL A 59 -19.47 3.58 11.23
CA VAL A 59 -18.80 2.89 12.34
C VAL A 59 -19.09 1.39 12.33
N ASN A 60 -20.34 1.02 12.10
CA ASN A 60 -20.71 -0.40 12.00
C ASN A 60 -20.03 -1.09 10.83
N SER A 61 -19.94 -0.41 9.68
CA SER A 61 -19.24 -0.90 8.49
C SER A 61 -17.73 -1.06 8.76
N ILE A 62 -17.08 -0.07 9.37
CA ILE A 62 -15.65 -0.15 9.72
C ILE A 62 -15.40 -1.30 10.70
N ASN A 63 -16.23 -1.45 11.74
CA ASN A 63 -16.06 -2.54 12.70
C ASN A 63 -16.26 -3.92 12.05
N ALA A 64 -17.20 -4.06 11.13
CA ALA A 64 -17.39 -5.29 10.37
C ALA A 64 -16.17 -5.61 9.50
N GLU A 65 -15.60 -4.61 8.81
CA GLU A 65 -14.40 -4.81 8.00
C GLU A 65 -13.15 -5.08 8.85
N LEU A 66 -13.02 -4.51 10.05
CA LEU A 66 -11.94 -4.86 10.99
C LEU A 66 -11.99 -6.35 11.35
N ILE A 67 -13.18 -6.87 11.66
CA ILE A 67 -13.38 -8.31 11.94
C ILE A 67 -13.03 -9.16 10.71
N ASN A 68 -13.46 -8.76 9.51
CA ASN A 68 -13.13 -9.44 8.26
C ASN A 68 -11.61 -9.47 7.98
N LEU A 69 -10.89 -8.45 8.44
CA LEU A 69 -9.43 -8.37 8.36
C LEU A 69 -8.72 -9.17 9.45
N GLY A 70 -9.46 -9.81 10.37
CA GLY A 70 -8.93 -10.55 11.52
C GLY A 70 -8.41 -9.63 12.64
N ILE A 71 -8.92 -8.41 12.71
CA ILE A 71 -8.61 -7.43 13.76
C ILE A 71 -9.81 -7.35 14.69
N ASP A 72 -9.75 -8.04 15.81
CA ASP A 72 -10.82 -8.16 16.82
C ASP A 72 -10.42 -7.60 18.20
N ASN A 73 -9.16 -7.20 18.35
CA ASN A 73 -8.59 -6.70 19.61
C ASN A 73 -9.00 -5.28 19.98
N PHE A 74 -9.71 -4.56 19.11
CA PHE A 74 -10.31 -3.26 19.36
C PHE A 74 -11.50 -3.00 18.42
N LYS A 75 -12.33 -2.05 18.79
CA LYS A 75 -13.47 -1.58 17.97
C LYS A 75 -13.67 -0.08 18.12
N ILE A 76 -14.34 0.53 17.15
CA ILE A 76 -14.77 1.92 17.22
C ILE A 76 -16.11 1.95 17.91
N VAL A 77 -16.24 2.75 18.97
CA VAL A 77 -17.48 2.92 19.73
C VAL A 77 -17.87 4.39 19.85
N LYS A 78 -19.16 4.64 19.95
CA LYS A 78 -19.69 5.99 20.11
C LYS A 78 -19.44 6.46 21.55
N TYR A 79 -18.87 7.65 21.68
CA TYR A 79 -18.63 8.32 22.97
C TYR A 79 -19.70 9.36 23.29
N SER A 80 -20.11 10.14 22.27
CA SER A 80 -21.20 11.12 22.37
C SER A 80 -21.83 11.28 20.97
N ASP A 81 -22.82 12.17 20.82
CA ASP A 81 -23.55 12.33 19.55
C ASP A 81 -22.69 12.60 18.32
N SER A 82 -21.47 13.11 18.48
CA SER A 82 -20.56 13.40 17.37
C SER A 82 -19.13 12.91 17.58
N LEU A 83 -18.86 12.18 18.67
CA LEU A 83 -17.53 11.74 19.03
C LEU A 83 -17.48 10.20 19.11
N TYR A 84 -16.43 9.64 18.55
CA TYR A 84 -16.12 8.22 18.56
C TYR A 84 -14.73 8.02 19.14
N HIS A 85 -14.51 6.90 19.78
CA HIS A 85 -13.20 6.51 20.26
C HIS A 85 -12.96 5.04 19.98
N ILE A 86 -11.71 4.64 20.04
CA ILE A 86 -11.32 3.25 19.90
C ILE A 86 -11.31 2.65 21.31
N ALA A 87 -12.02 1.55 21.48
CA ALA A 87 -12.11 0.81 22.75
C ALA A 87 -11.57 -0.61 22.57
N ARG A 88 -10.95 -1.14 23.63
CA ARG A 88 -10.66 -2.55 23.82
C ARG A 88 -11.63 -3.13 24.85
N GLU A 89 -11.66 -4.44 24.99
CA GLU A 89 -12.53 -5.11 25.97
C GLU A 89 -12.23 -4.70 27.43
N ASP A 90 -10.99 -4.29 27.70
CA ASP A 90 -10.51 -3.86 29.02
C ASP A 90 -10.77 -2.38 29.35
N ASP A 91 -11.54 -1.67 28.51
CA ASP A 91 -12.03 -0.28 28.71
C ASP A 91 -10.93 0.76 29.00
N SER A 92 -9.71 0.55 28.45
CA SER A 92 -8.59 1.48 28.62
C SER A 92 -8.78 2.75 27.78
N HIS A 93 -8.80 3.92 28.41
CA HIS A 93 -9.10 5.22 27.78
C HIS A 93 -8.04 5.78 26.77
N GLN A 94 -6.95 5.05 26.50
CA GLN A 94 -5.88 5.53 25.60
C GLN A 94 -5.49 4.52 24.52
N VAL A 95 -6.46 3.76 24.03
CA VAL A 95 -6.23 2.66 23.06
C VAL A 95 -5.53 3.16 21.79
N PHE A 96 -5.89 4.33 21.25
CA PHE A 96 -5.28 4.87 20.02
C PHE A 96 -3.77 5.01 20.10
N LYS A 97 -3.22 5.39 21.28
CA LYS A 97 -1.77 5.52 21.45
C LYS A 97 -1.04 4.18 21.48
N SER A 98 -1.72 3.12 21.88
CA SER A 98 -1.17 1.76 21.96
C SER A 98 -1.33 0.96 20.66
N LEU A 99 -2.02 1.51 19.65
CA LEU A 99 -2.13 0.88 18.33
C LEU A 99 -0.79 0.94 17.58
N SER A 100 -0.48 -0.12 16.88
CA SER A 100 0.61 -0.16 15.92
C SER A 100 0.35 0.81 14.76
N GLU A 101 1.41 1.21 14.04
CA GLU A 101 1.27 2.06 12.86
C GLU A 101 0.41 1.39 11.77
N GLY A 102 0.51 0.06 11.63
CA GLY A 102 -0.32 -0.71 10.71
C GLY A 102 -1.82 -0.66 11.06
N GLU A 103 -2.17 -0.84 12.34
CA GLU A 103 -3.57 -0.74 12.80
C GLU A 103 -4.14 0.66 12.59
N LYS A 104 -3.36 1.70 12.88
CA LYS A 104 -3.75 3.10 12.60
C LYS A 104 -3.99 3.34 11.11
N MET A 105 -3.12 2.79 10.27
CA MET A 105 -3.24 2.89 8.82
C MET A 105 -4.52 2.22 8.32
N ILE A 106 -4.83 1.00 8.78
CA ILE A 106 -6.04 0.26 8.41
C ILE A 106 -7.29 1.04 8.80
N ILE A 107 -7.37 1.54 10.05
CA ILE A 107 -8.52 2.35 10.49
C ILE A 107 -8.69 3.59 9.60
N SER A 108 -7.59 4.30 9.33
CA SER A 108 -7.62 5.51 8.51
C SER A 108 -8.07 5.19 7.08
N PHE A 109 -7.64 4.06 6.53
CA PHE A 109 -8.04 3.62 5.20
C PHE A 109 -9.52 3.21 5.16
N LEU A 110 -10.01 2.47 6.14
CA LEU A 110 -11.43 2.10 6.24
C LEU A 110 -12.32 3.35 6.39
N TYR A 111 -11.88 4.31 7.20
CA TYR A 111 -12.58 5.60 7.29
C TYR A 111 -12.61 6.34 5.95
N PHE A 112 -11.49 6.35 5.21
CA PHE A 112 -11.44 6.91 3.86
C PHE A 112 -12.43 6.21 2.90
N VAL A 113 -12.53 4.88 2.95
CA VAL A 113 -13.50 4.11 2.14
C VAL A 113 -14.92 4.55 2.47
N GLU A 114 -15.27 4.71 3.75
CA GLU A 114 -16.60 5.17 4.16
C GLU A 114 -16.89 6.62 3.69
N LEU A 115 -15.89 7.51 3.73
CA LEU A 115 -16.02 8.85 3.16
C LEU A 115 -16.30 8.80 1.64
N CYS A 116 -15.66 7.87 0.94
CA CYS A 116 -15.89 7.67 -0.49
C CYS A 116 -17.28 7.07 -0.80
N ARG A 117 -17.79 6.18 0.06
CA ARG A 117 -19.14 5.60 -0.04
C ARG A 117 -20.24 6.58 0.32
N GLY A 118 -19.95 7.53 1.20
CA GLY A 118 -20.93 8.47 1.76
C GLY A 118 -21.86 9.06 0.73
N LYS A 119 -23.16 8.90 0.94
CA LYS A 119 -24.19 9.50 0.09
C LYS A 119 -24.07 11.00 0.20
N GLN A 120 -23.84 11.66 -0.92
CA GLN A 120 -23.97 13.12 -0.99
C GLN A 120 -25.39 13.52 -0.56
N SER A 121 -25.51 14.59 0.22
CA SER A 121 -26.81 15.18 0.53
C SER A 121 -27.60 15.41 -0.76
N ALA A 122 -28.93 15.28 -0.69
CA ALA A 122 -29.83 15.31 -1.83
C ALA A 122 -29.71 16.54 -2.77
N ASN A 123 -28.97 17.56 -2.34
CA ASN A 123 -28.71 18.79 -3.09
C ASN A 123 -27.40 18.79 -3.90
N ASN A 124 -26.57 17.75 -3.83
CA ASN A 124 -25.36 17.65 -4.63
C ASN A 124 -25.64 16.80 -5.88
N ILE A 125 -26.03 17.47 -6.95
CA ILE A 125 -25.93 16.97 -8.32
C ILE A 125 -24.60 16.26 -8.47
N THR A 126 -24.65 15.03 -8.97
CA THR A 126 -23.56 14.08 -9.19
C THR A 126 -22.22 14.73 -9.57
N LYS A 127 -21.48 15.21 -8.60
CA LYS A 127 -20.10 15.67 -8.85
C LYS A 127 -19.27 14.45 -9.22
N LYS A 128 -18.65 14.52 -10.37
CA LYS A 128 -17.68 13.51 -10.80
C LYS A 128 -16.53 13.48 -9.80
N ARG A 129 -16.29 12.33 -9.15
CA ARG A 129 -15.24 12.17 -8.14
C ARG A 129 -14.02 11.50 -8.74
N ILE A 130 -12.86 12.01 -8.40
CA ILE A 130 -11.55 11.40 -8.67
C ILE A 130 -11.02 10.91 -7.33
N ILE A 131 -10.58 9.67 -7.27
CA ILE A 131 -10.02 9.05 -6.07
C ILE A 131 -8.51 8.95 -6.24
N VAL A 132 -7.76 9.37 -5.23
CA VAL A 132 -6.30 9.23 -5.16
C VAL A 132 -5.97 8.46 -3.89
N ILE A 133 -5.30 7.32 -4.05
CA ILE A 133 -4.85 6.45 -2.98
C ILE A 133 -3.33 6.45 -3.04
N ASP A 134 -2.69 7.05 -2.04
CA ASP A 134 -1.23 7.18 -1.97
C ASP A 134 -0.67 6.23 -0.92
N ASP A 135 0.01 5.20 -1.40
CA ASP A 135 0.75 4.18 -0.63
C ASP A 135 -0.01 3.61 0.60
N PRO A 136 -1.18 3.00 0.39
CA PRO A 136 -2.09 2.60 1.48
C PRO A 136 -1.60 1.40 2.28
N ILE A 137 -0.36 0.96 2.08
CA ILE A 137 0.21 -0.26 2.66
C ILE A 137 1.43 -0.03 3.51
N SER A 138 1.79 1.22 3.77
CA SER A 138 2.95 1.56 4.61
C SER A 138 2.83 0.89 5.98
N SER A 139 3.89 0.20 6.42
CA SER A 139 3.98 -0.50 7.72
C SER A 139 3.02 -1.69 7.91
N LEU A 140 2.45 -2.24 6.83
CA LEU A 140 1.57 -3.41 6.89
C LEU A 140 2.33 -4.73 6.66
N SER A 141 1.88 -5.81 7.32
CA SER A 141 2.32 -7.17 7.00
C SER A 141 1.71 -7.65 5.67
N HIS A 142 2.31 -8.67 5.05
CA HIS A 142 1.85 -9.19 3.75
C HIS A 142 0.37 -9.59 3.72
N ILE A 143 -0.17 -10.12 4.83
CA ILE A 143 -1.59 -10.49 4.93
C ILE A 143 -2.48 -9.25 4.79
N TYR A 144 -2.15 -8.18 5.50
CA TYR A 144 -2.91 -6.92 5.42
C TYR A 144 -2.74 -6.23 4.07
N VAL A 145 -1.56 -6.32 3.44
CA VAL A 145 -1.35 -5.81 2.08
C VAL A 145 -2.29 -6.50 1.08
N PHE A 146 -2.43 -7.82 1.15
CA PHE A 146 -3.39 -8.58 0.35
C PHE A 146 -4.84 -8.12 0.61
N ASN A 147 -5.23 -8.01 1.87
CA ASN A 147 -6.58 -7.62 2.26
C ASN A 147 -6.92 -6.19 1.80
N ILE A 148 -6.01 -5.24 1.94
CA ILE A 148 -6.19 -3.87 1.44
C ILE A 148 -6.28 -3.86 -0.10
N GLY A 149 -5.47 -4.66 -0.79
CA GLY A 149 -5.57 -4.84 -2.24
C GLY A 149 -6.93 -5.33 -2.68
N THR A 150 -7.46 -6.35 -2.02
CA THR A 150 -8.80 -6.91 -2.27
C THR A 150 -9.90 -5.86 -2.01
N LEU A 151 -9.77 -5.09 -0.93
CA LEU A 151 -10.72 -4.03 -0.61
C LEU A 151 -10.70 -2.92 -1.67
N ILE A 152 -9.53 -2.49 -2.12
CA ILE A 152 -9.40 -1.50 -3.21
C ILE A 152 -10.05 -2.01 -4.49
N GLN A 153 -9.83 -3.27 -4.85
CA GLN A 153 -10.44 -3.86 -6.04
C GLN A 153 -11.96 -3.86 -5.94
N LYS A 154 -12.50 -4.31 -4.80
CA LYS A 154 -13.94 -4.40 -4.58
C LYS A 154 -14.63 -3.04 -4.58
N GLU A 155 -14.02 -2.04 -3.96
CA GLU A 155 -14.65 -0.75 -3.73
C GLU A 155 -14.41 0.27 -4.87
N PHE A 156 -13.24 0.20 -5.49
CA PHE A 156 -12.82 1.24 -6.42
C PHE A 156 -12.59 0.74 -7.85
N LEU A 157 -12.10 -0.50 -8.03
CA LEU A 157 -11.70 -0.99 -9.35
C LEU A 157 -12.76 -1.86 -10.03
N THR A 158 -14.02 -1.69 -9.69
CA THR A 158 -15.14 -2.35 -10.37
C THR A 158 -15.72 -1.45 -11.46
N PRO A 159 -16.26 -2.01 -12.56
CA PRO A 159 -16.90 -1.21 -13.62
C PRO A 159 -18.08 -0.36 -13.12
N GLU A 160 -18.73 -0.80 -12.04
CA GLU A 160 -19.90 -0.15 -11.45
C GLU A 160 -19.51 0.94 -10.45
N ALA A 161 -18.22 1.12 -10.17
CA ALA A 161 -17.75 2.11 -9.20
C ALA A 161 -18.10 3.55 -9.67
N PRO A 162 -18.72 4.38 -8.82
CA PRO A 162 -19.24 5.68 -9.20
C PRO A 162 -18.15 6.76 -9.31
N TYR A 163 -16.95 6.40 -9.72
CA TYR A 163 -15.80 7.28 -9.80
C TYR A 163 -15.37 7.47 -11.25
N VAL A 164 -14.98 8.70 -11.60
CA VAL A 164 -14.54 9.01 -12.98
C VAL A 164 -13.14 8.50 -13.23
N GLN A 165 -12.29 8.59 -12.22
CA GLN A 165 -10.90 8.19 -12.31
C GLN A 165 -10.36 7.82 -10.93
N ILE A 166 -9.49 6.84 -10.91
CA ILE A 166 -8.86 6.33 -9.70
C ILE A 166 -7.35 6.26 -9.95
N PHE A 167 -6.58 6.86 -9.06
CA PHE A 167 -5.14 6.80 -9.02
C PHE A 167 -4.72 6.00 -7.78
N VAL A 168 -3.93 4.96 -7.99
CA VAL A 168 -3.28 4.24 -6.90
C VAL A 168 -1.78 4.38 -7.08
N LEU A 169 -1.13 5.02 -6.12
CA LEU A 169 0.31 5.20 -6.08
C LEU A 169 0.90 4.23 -5.07
N THR A 170 1.99 3.60 -5.42
CA THR A 170 2.72 2.72 -4.50
C THR A 170 4.18 2.58 -4.89
N HIS A 171 5.04 2.43 -3.90
CA HIS A 171 6.44 2.06 -4.08
C HIS A 171 6.65 0.54 -4.01
N SER A 172 5.64 -0.23 -3.59
CA SER A 172 5.71 -1.68 -3.41
C SER A 172 5.35 -2.40 -4.70
N LEU A 173 6.31 -3.10 -5.29
CA LEU A 173 6.06 -3.98 -6.44
C LEU A 173 5.14 -5.15 -6.09
N PHE A 174 5.21 -5.66 -4.87
CA PHE A 174 4.33 -6.73 -4.40
C PHE A 174 2.86 -6.28 -4.44
N PHE A 175 2.56 -5.11 -3.88
CA PHE A 175 1.21 -4.56 -3.88
C PHE A 175 0.72 -4.22 -5.29
N PHE A 176 1.60 -3.67 -6.13
CA PHE A 176 1.30 -3.41 -7.54
C PHE A 176 0.87 -4.70 -8.26
N TYR A 177 1.62 -5.79 -8.09
CA TYR A 177 1.26 -7.10 -8.66
C TYR A 177 -0.04 -7.63 -8.11
N GLU A 178 -0.28 -7.50 -6.82
CA GLU A 178 -1.50 -7.96 -6.16
C GLU A 178 -2.73 -7.27 -6.76
N LEU A 179 -2.68 -5.95 -6.90
CA LEU A 179 -3.76 -5.18 -7.51
C LEU A 179 -4.05 -5.58 -8.96
N ILE A 180 -3.03 -5.89 -9.74
CA ILE A 180 -3.18 -6.21 -11.16
C ILE A 180 -3.53 -7.68 -11.38
N SER A 181 -2.87 -8.61 -10.67
CA SER A 181 -3.05 -10.05 -10.89
C SER A 181 -4.46 -10.50 -10.53
N SER A 182 -4.98 -10.01 -9.42
CA SER A 182 -6.30 -10.34 -8.90
C SER A 182 -7.44 -9.64 -9.63
N SER A 183 -7.17 -8.63 -10.47
CA SER A 183 -8.17 -7.93 -11.28
C SER A 183 -8.73 -8.83 -12.38
N ASN A 184 -10.04 -8.73 -12.64
CA ASN A 184 -10.68 -9.46 -13.73
C ASN A 184 -10.24 -8.94 -15.11
N LYS A 185 -10.60 -9.67 -16.19
CA LYS A 185 -10.18 -9.33 -17.56
C LYS A 185 -10.71 -7.97 -18.03
N GLU A 186 -11.90 -7.56 -17.61
CA GLU A 186 -12.50 -6.28 -17.99
C GLU A 186 -11.84 -5.13 -17.29
N THR A 187 -11.64 -5.23 -15.98
CA THR A 187 -10.90 -4.24 -15.18
C THR A 187 -9.48 -4.07 -15.72
N LYS A 188 -8.78 -5.16 -16.07
CA LYS A 188 -7.42 -5.08 -16.64
C LYS A 188 -7.34 -4.26 -17.94
N LYS A 189 -8.38 -4.24 -18.76
CA LYS A 189 -8.42 -3.40 -19.98
C LYS A 189 -8.55 -1.91 -19.67
N MET A 190 -9.09 -1.56 -18.51
CA MET A 190 -9.28 -0.17 -18.08
C MET A 190 -8.06 0.38 -17.30
N ILE A 191 -7.19 -0.50 -16.79
CA ILE A 191 -6.02 -0.12 -16.03
C ILE A 191 -4.91 0.36 -16.96
N LYS A 192 -4.36 1.54 -16.65
CA LYS A 192 -3.10 2.03 -17.22
C LYS A 192 -2.05 2.09 -16.12
N THR A 193 -0.87 1.62 -16.44
CA THR A 193 0.25 1.54 -15.51
C THR A 193 1.35 2.51 -15.90
N PHE A 194 1.90 3.21 -14.89
CA PHE A 194 2.92 4.22 -15.07
C PHE A 194 4.05 3.98 -14.07
N ARG A 195 5.26 4.35 -14.46
CA ARG A 195 6.42 4.40 -13.59
C ARG A 195 6.86 5.85 -13.42
N VAL A 196 7.12 6.24 -12.18
CA VAL A 196 7.79 7.52 -11.87
C VAL A 196 9.28 7.25 -11.75
N CYS A 197 10.07 7.79 -12.67
CA CYS A 197 11.53 7.67 -12.67
C CYS A 197 12.14 9.02 -12.34
N LYS A 198 13.04 9.05 -11.34
CA LYS A 198 13.82 10.23 -11.00
C LYS A 198 15.17 10.17 -11.72
N ASN A 199 15.51 11.22 -12.45
CA ASN A 199 16.81 11.39 -13.10
C ASN A 199 17.45 12.71 -12.67
N VAL A 200 18.59 13.05 -13.26
CA VAL A 200 19.34 14.28 -12.94
C VAL A 200 18.54 15.55 -13.24
N THR A 201 17.61 15.50 -14.19
CA THR A 201 16.80 16.64 -14.63
C THR A 201 15.45 16.75 -13.92
N GLY A 202 15.07 15.75 -13.10
CA GLY A 202 13.80 15.72 -12.37
C GLY A 202 13.11 14.38 -12.41
N SER A 203 11.80 14.38 -12.13
CA SER A 203 10.96 13.17 -12.16
C SER A 203 10.19 13.10 -13.48
N ASN A 204 10.22 11.95 -14.12
CA ASN A 204 9.52 11.66 -15.38
C ASN A 204 8.46 10.59 -15.18
N PHE A 205 7.34 10.77 -15.85
CA PHE A 205 6.25 9.79 -15.94
C PHE A 205 6.43 8.97 -17.22
N GLN A 206 6.50 7.64 -17.09
CA GLN A 206 6.59 6.73 -18.22
C GLN A 206 5.43 5.73 -18.17
N GLU A 207 4.64 5.64 -19.24
CA GLU A 207 3.68 4.55 -19.38
C GLU A 207 4.46 3.24 -19.53
N MET A 208 4.07 2.21 -18.78
CA MET A 208 4.71 0.91 -18.83
C MET A 208 3.67 -0.18 -19.06
N LYS A 209 4.10 -1.27 -19.67
CA LYS A 209 3.26 -2.47 -19.79
C LYS A 209 3.43 -3.33 -18.55
N ILE A 210 2.36 -3.99 -18.12
CA ILE A 210 2.34 -4.83 -16.93
C ILE A 210 3.45 -5.88 -16.92
N HIS A 211 3.77 -6.45 -18.10
CA HIS A 211 4.82 -7.45 -18.26
C HIS A 211 6.26 -6.90 -18.24
N GLU A 212 6.44 -5.58 -18.22
CA GLU A 212 7.77 -4.98 -18.10
C GLU A 212 8.33 -5.06 -16.68
N ILE A 213 7.45 -5.25 -15.68
CA ILE A 213 7.88 -5.52 -14.31
C ILE A 213 7.99 -7.04 -14.17
N GLN A 214 9.20 -7.50 -14.03
CA GLN A 214 9.52 -8.91 -13.79
C GLN A 214 10.11 -9.03 -12.39
N ASN A 215 9.75 -10.10 -11.69
CA ASN A 215 10.51 -10.49 -10.50
C ASN A 215 11.88 -11.03 -10.93
N ASP A 216 12.82 -11.12 -9.98
CA ASP A 216 14.18 -11.59 -10.27
C ASP A 216 14.18 -12.96 -10.98
N TYR A 217 13.29 -13.84 -10.57
CA TYR A 217 13.15 -15.16 -11.19
C TYR A 217 12.76 -15.09 -12.67
N GLN A 218 11.77 -14.24 -13.01
CA GLN A 218 11.37 -14.02 -14.40
C GLN A 218 12.45 -13.29 -15.20
N ALA A 219 13.16 -12.35 -14.58
CA ALA A 219 14.28 -11.65 -15.21
C ALA A 219 15.42 -12.61 -15.56
N TYR A 220 15.74 -13.59 -14.69
CA TYR A 220 16.74 -14.63 -15.00
C TYR A 220 16.31 -15.46 -16.21
N TRP A 221 15.04 -15.87 -16.28
CA TRP A 221 14.52 -16.61 -17.44
C TRP A 221 14.58 -15.78 -18.73
N TYR A 222 14.34 -14.47 -18.65
CA TYR A 222 14.48 -13.59 -19.81
C TYR A 222 15.93 -13.52 -20.32
N ILE A 223 16.90 -13.40 -19.41
CA ILE A 223 18.32 -13.34 -19.73
C ILE A 223 18.80 -14.64 -20.41
N ILE A 224 18.45 -15.81 -19.88
CA ILE A 224 18.92 -17.10 -20.42
C ILE A 224 18.35 -17.45 -21.80
N LYS A 225 17.31 -16.76 -22.26
CA LYS A 225 16.76 -16.91 -23.62
C LYS A 225 17.62 -16.27 -24.71
N ASP A 226 18.40 -15.26 -24.34
CA ASP A 226 19.24 -14.53 -25.26
C ASP A 226 20.68 -15.02 -25.21
N LYS A 227 21.06 -15.80 -26.23
CA LYS A 227 22.43 -16.37 -26.34
C LYS A 227 23.53 -15.31 -26.53
N ASN A 228 23.17 -14.07 -26.85
CA ASN A 228 24.13 -12.97 -27.01
C ASN A 228 24.52 -12.30 -25.69
N GLN A 229 23.87 -12.67 -24.58
CA GLN A 229 24.25 -12.20 -23.25
C GLN A 229 25.63 -12.76 -22.84
N PRO A 230 26.37 -12.05 -21.98
CA PRO A 230 27.65 -12.52 -21.49
C PRO A 230 27.53 -13.94 -20.87
N PRO A 231 28.43 -14.90 -21.23
CA PRO A 231 28.39 -16.28 -20.73
C PRO A 231 28.27 -16.41 -19.21
N ALA A 232 29.05 -15.61 -18.48
CA ALA A 232 28.99 -15.60 -17.01
C ALA A 232 27.61 -15.19 -16.47
N LEU A 233 26.96 -14.25 -17.14
CA LEU A 233 25.62 -13.79 -16.75
C LEU A 233 24.59 -14.90 -16.98
N ILE A 234 24.63 -15.57 -18.14
CA ILE A 234 23.74 -16.69 -18.47
C ILE A 234 23.90 -17.82 -17.44
N ALA A 235 25.15 -18.26 -17.21
CA ALA A 235 25.44 -19.33 -16.26
C ALA A 235 24.97 -18.99 -14.83
N ASN A 236 25.20 -17.74 -14.40
CA ASN A 236 24.76 -17.27 -13.09
C ASN A 236 23.21 -17.22 -12.99
N CYS A 237 22.52 -16.77 -14.04
CA CYS A 237 21.06 -16.78 -14.07
C CYS A 237 20.50 -18.22 -14.03
N MET A 238 21.07 -19.16 -14.77
CA MET A 238 20.69 -20.57 -14.70
C MET A 238 20.85 -21.15 -13.28
N ARG A 239 21.95 -20.83 -12.63
CA ARG A 239 22.20 -21.23 -11.24
C ARG A 239 21.15 -20.63 -10.30
N ASN A 240 20.91 -19.31 -10.36
CA ASN A 240 19.93 -18.64 -9.50
C ASN A 240 18.52 -19.21 -9.70
N ILE A 241 18.13 -19.56 -10.93
CA ILE A 241 16.85 -20.21 -11.21
C ILE A 241 16.77 -21.57 -10.51
N ILE A 242 17.83 -22.40 -10.62
CA ILE A 242 17.87 -23.71 -9.99
C ILE A 242 17.83 -23.59 -8.46
N GLU A 243 18.64 -22.72 -7.88
CA GLU A 243 18.67 -22.49 -6.42
C GLU A 243 17.31 -21.98 -5.91
N TYR A 244 16.70 -21.05 -6.63
CA TYR A 244 15.39 -20.49 -6.24
C TYR A 244 14.28 -21.55 -6.38
N PHE A 245 14.19 -22.21 -7.52
CA PHE A 245 13.08 -23.12 -7.79
C PHE A 245 13.18 -24.40 -6.93
N PHE A 246 14.31 -25.06 -6.93
CA PHE A 246 14.46 -26.33 -6.21
C PHE A 246 14.77 -26.14 -4.73
N GLY A 247 15.55 -25.15 -4.36
CA GLY A 247 15.89 -24.88 -2.96
C GLY A 247 14.79 -24.23 -2.18
N PHE A 248 14.11 -23.22 -2.76
CA PHE A 248 13.11 -22.41 -2.04
C PHE A 248 11.66 -22.86 -2.29
N ILE A 249 11.30 -23.22 -3.53
CA ILE A 249 9.91 -23.59 -3.86
C ILE A 249 9.67 -25.06 -3.56
N GLU A 250 10.52 -25.98 -4.08
CA GLU A 250 10.29 -27.41 -4.04
C GLU A 250 10.99 -28.12 -2.89
N HIS A 251 11.96 -27.46 -2.23
CA HIS A 251 12.78 -28.06 -1.14
C HIS A 251 13.42 -29.42 -1.50
N LEU A 252 13.81 -29.58 -2.78
CA LEU A 252 14.42 -30.81 -3.31
C LEU A 252 15.93 -30.79 -3.13
N GLU A 253 16.49 -31.95 -2.72
CA GLU A 253 17.92 -32.16 -2.76
C GLU A 253 18.39 -32.39 -4.20
N LEU A 254 19.00 -31.38 -4.81
CA LEU A 254 19.50 -31.43 -6.20
C LEU A 254 20.58 -32.47 -6.43
N SER A 255 21.28 -32.89 -5.39
CA SER A 255 22.26 -33.98 -5.44
C SER A 255 21.70 -35.25 -6.10
N ASN A 256 20.45 -35.61 -5.80
CA ASN A 256 19.75 -36.73 -6.37
C ASN A 256 19.42 -36.55 -7.86
N VAL A 257 19.15 -35.33 -8.29
CA VAL A 257 18.87 -34.99 -9.70
C VAL A 257 20.16 -35.05 -10.52
N PHE A 258 21.26 -34.50 -9.99
CA PHE A 258 22.54 -34.43 -10.68
C PHE A 258 23.22 -35.77 -10.83
N SER A 259 22.90 -36.76 -9.98
CA SER A 259 23.42 -38.14 -10.07
C SER A 259 22.69 -39.00 -11.10
N LYS A 260 21.64 -38.52 -11.75
CA LYS A 260 20.90 -39.32 -12.74
C LYS A 260 21.70 -39.54 -14.03
N PRO A 261 21.52 -40.73 -14.67
CA PRO A 261 22.30 -41.13 -15.86
C PRO A 261 22.21 -40.10 -17.02
N ALA A 262 21.07 -39.43 -17.19
CA ALA A 262 20.88 -38.44 -18.23
C ALA A 262 21.82 -37.24 -18.11
N LEU A 263 22.26 -36.90 -16.88
CA LEU A 263 23.16 -35.78 -16.58
C LEU A 263 24.61 -36.26 -16.39
N ALA A 264 24.88 -37.58 -16.42
CA ALA A 264 26.22 -38.14 -16.21
C ALA A 264 27.18 -37.99 -17.42
N ASP A 265 26.66 -37.54 -18.57
CA ASP A 265 27.48 -37.33 -19.77
C ASP A 265 28.61 -36.31 -19.52
N ARG A 266 29.78 -36.60 -20.04
CA ARG A 266 30.96 -35.73 -19.92
C ARG A 266 30.74 -34.33 -20.44
N LYS A 267 29.90 -34.16 -21.46
CA LYS A 267 29.57 -32.84 -22.02
C LYS A 267 28.90 -31.90 -21.01
N PHE A 268 28.22 -32.44 -19.98
CA PHE A 268 27.52 -31.63 -18.95
C PHE A 268 28.36 -31.33 -17.72
N GLN A 269 29.59 -31.83 -17.64
CA GLN A 269 30.44 -31.69 -16.45
C GLN A 269 30.74 -30.23 -16.10
N ALA A 270 30.98 -29.40 -17.10
CA ALA A 270 31.21 -27.95 -16.88
C ALA A 270 30.00 -27.29 -16.23
N PHE A 271 28.79 -27.58 -16.73
CA PHE A 271 27.54 -27.09 -16.16
C PHE A 271 27.31 -27.57 -14.73
N LEU A 272 27.41 -28.89 -14.51
CA LEU A 272 27.19 -29.47 -13.19
C LEU A 272 28.20 -28.97 -12.17
N ARG A 273 29.45 -28.81 -12.56
CA ARG A 273 30.50 -28.25 -11.71
C ARG A 273 30.15 -26.81 -11.33
N TYR A 274 29.69 -26.01 -12.28
CA TYR A 274 29.32 -24.60 -12.02
C TYR A 274 28.14 -24.50 -11.06
N ILE A 275 27.08 -25.32 -11.27
CA ILE A 275 25.88 -25.29 -10.43
C ILE A 275 26.13 -25.85 -9.03
N ASN A 276 26.93 -26.93 -8.94
CA ASN A 276 27.16 -27.67 -7.68
C ASN A 276 28.21 -27.04 -6.75
N THR A 277 28.90 -25.97 -7.21
CA THR A 277 29.88 -25.26 -6.38
C THR A 277 29.13 -24.55 -5.28
N GLY A 278 29.11 -25.15 -4.08
CA GLY A 278 28.24 -24.81 -2.97
C GLY A 278 28.27 -23.32 -2.57
N SER A 279 27.16 -22.84 -2.09
CA SER A 279 26.89 -21.49 -1.58
C SER A 279 27.82 -21.03 -0.42
N HIS A 280 28.74 -21.87 0.04
CA HIS A 280 29.66 -21.60 1.15
C HIS A 280 31.09 -21.22 0.75
N SER A 281 31.49 -21.36 -0.52
CA SER A 281 32.81 -20.91 -0.98
C SER A 281 32.75 -19.43 -1.41
N ARG A 282 32.84 -18.56 -0.43
CA ARG A 282 33.06 -17.12 -0.69
C ARG A 282 34.38 -16.95 -1.45
N ALA A 283 34.30 -16.27 -2.59
CA ALA A 283 35.34 -15.49 -3.23
C ALA A 283 36.11 -16.03 -4.44
N HIS A 284 36.13 -17.30 -4.83
CA HIS A 284 36.91 -17.69 -6.00
C HIS A 284 36.19 -18.70 -6.92
N HIS A 285 35.08 -18.28 -7.52
CA HIS A 285 34.55 -18.99 -8.69
C HIS A 285 35.41 -18.63 -9.91
N ILE A 286 36.51 -19.31 -10.08
CA ILE A 286 37.26 -19.28 -11.33
C ILE A 286 36.50 -20.15 -12.31
N PHE A 287 35.62 -19.57 -13.09
CA PHE A 287 34.96 -20.20 -14.21
C PHE A 287 35.75 -19.81 -15.47
N ASP A 288 36.34 -20.80 -16.16
CA ASP A 288 36.93 -20.54 -17.47
C ASP A 288 35.80 -20.36 -18.48
N MET A 289 35.63 -19.14 -18.95
CA MET A 289 34.63 -18.75 -19.97
C MET A 289 34.77 -19.55 -21.28
N LYS A 290 35.95 -20.19 -21.53
CA LYS A 290 36.16 -21.06 -22.67
C LYS A 290 35.45 -22.41 -22.56
N GLU A 291 35.09 -22.82 -21.34
CA GLU A 291 34.28 -24.00 -21.10
C GLU A 291 32.78 -23.81 -21.26
N PHE A 292 32.32 -22.55 -21.42
CA PHE A 292 30.93 -22.25 -21.60
C PHE A 292 30.50 -22.48 -23.05
N ASP A 293 29.60 -23.42 -23.25
CA ASP A 293 28.84 -23.62 -24.48
C ASP A 293 27.36 -23.40 -24.17
N TYR A 294 26.74 -22.44 -24.83
CA TYR A 294 25.35 -22.06 -24.58
C TYR A 294 24.38 -23.20 -24.80
N ASP A 295 24.55 -23.96 -25.89
CA ASP A 295 23.63 -25.02 -26.28
C ASP A 295 23.75 -26.20 -25.31
N ILE A 296 24.98 -26.58 -24.92
CA ILE A 296 25.25 -27.60 -23.91
C ILE A 296 24.68 -27.20 -22.54
N PHE A 297 24.91 -25.96 -22.11
CA PHE A 297 24.38 -25.46 -20.82
C PHE A 297 22.86 -25.45 -20.82
N ARG A 298 22.24 -25.03 -21.91
CA ARG A 298 20.77 -25.02 -22.08
C ARG A 298 20.18 -26.42 -22.07
N GLU A 299 20.83 -27.39 -22.75
CA GLU A 299 20.45 -28.80 -22.75
C GLU A 299 20.52 -29.40 -21.33
N ALA A 300 21.63 -29.18 -20.63
CA ALA A 300 21.81 -29.67 -19.26
C ALA A 300 20.77 -29.04 -18.33
N PHE A 301 20.54 -27.74 -18.45
CA PHE A 301 19.53 -26.98 -17.67
C PHE A 301 18.11 -27.54 -17.89
N CYS A 302 17.75 -27.81 -19.15
CA CYS A 302 16.47 -28.47 -19.49
C CYS A 302 16.36 -29.85 -18.85
N LEU A 303 17.43 -30.66 -18.92
CA LEU A 303 17.47 -32.00 -18.32
C LEU A 303 17.30 -31.96 -16.81
N VAL A 304 17.82 -30.97 -16.10
CA VAL A 304 17.60 -30.81 -14.64
C VAL A 304 16.11 -30.73 -14.35
N PHE A 305 15.36 -29.87 -15.07
CA PHE A 305 13.94 -29.77 -14.87
C PHE A 305 13.16 -31.03 -15.29
N ARG A 306 13.55 -31.66 -16.39
CA ARG A 306 12.94 -32.90 -16.85
C ARG A 306 13.12 -34.05 -15.85
N GLU A 307 14.35 -34.26 -15.42
CA GLU A 307 14.71 -35.34 -14.49
C GLU A 307 14.11 -35.14 -13.08
N ALA A 308 13.87 -33.89 -12.70
CA ALA A 308 13.14 -33.53 -11.49
C ALA A 308 11.63 -33.61 -11.63
N GLY A 309 11.08 -33.82 -12.85
CA GLY A 309 9.63 -33.89 -13.09
C GLY A 309 8.94 -32.54 -13.42
N TYR A 310 9.72 -31.51 -13.65
CA TYR A 310 9.21 -30.13 -13.87
C TYR A 310 9.41 -29.63 -15.32
N GLU A 311 9.44 -30.52 -16.30
CA GLU A 311 9.62 -30.15 -17.72
C GLU A 311 8.56 -29.16 -18.21
N LYS A 312 7.33 -29.29 -17.76
CA LYS A 312 6.24 -28.34 -18.10
C LYS A 312 6.55 -26.91 -17.65
N HIS A 313 7.09 -26.76 -16.44
CA HIS A 313 7.51 -25.46 -15.95
C HIS A 313 8.61 -24.85 -16.81
N TYR A 314 9.63 -25.66 -17.15
CA TYR A 314 10.71 -25.23 -18.05
C TYR A 314 10.15 -24.73 -19.39
N ARG A 315 9.31 -25.52 -20.07
CA ARG A 315 8.72 -25.17 -21.37
C ARG A 315 7.92 -23.89 -21.30
N LYS A 316 7.08 -23.73 -20.28
CA LYS A 316 6.32 -22.51 -20.03
C LYS A 316 7.23 -21.28 -19.89
N MET A 317 8.27 -21.40 -19.09
CA MET A 317 9.17 -20.29 -18.82
C MET A 317 10.04 -19.92 -20.03
N ILE A 318 10.45 -20.90 -20.86
CA ILE A 318 11.18 -20.65 -22.11
C ILE A 318 10.25 -20.11 -23.22
N GLY A 319 8.94 -20.36 -23.16
CA GLY A 319 7.99 -19.96 -24.17
C GLY A 319 7.81 -21.01 -25.29
N GLU A 320 8.04 -22.28 -24.99
CA GLU A 320 7.85 -23.43 -25.87
C GLU A 320 6.50 -24.17 -25.63
N GLU A 321 5.54 -23.53 -24.97
CA GLU A 321 4.17 -24.08 -24.87
C GLU A 321 3.43 -23.91 -26.20
N ASN A 322 3.03 -25.06 -26.79
CA ASN A 322 2.01 -25.14 -27.82
C ASN A 322 0.62 -25.02 -27.22
#